data_86f624e0251bb0ac5ed9530ccca7480b
#
_entry.id   86f624e0251bb0ac5ed9530ccca7480b
#
_cell.length_a   1.000
_cell.length_b   1.000
_cell.length_c   1.000
_cell.angle_alpha   90.00
_cell.angle_beta   90.00
_cell.angle_gamma   90.00
#
_symmetry.space_group_name_H-M   'P 1'
#
loop_
_entity.id
_entity.type
_entity.pdbx_description
1 polymer ?
#
loop_
_entity_poly.entity_id
_entity_poly.type
_entity_poly.pdbx_seq_one_letter_code
_entity_poly.pdbx_strand_id
1 'polypeptide(L)'
;MSKRVLLIGGNFFPELTGIGKYNGEMMDKLASMGYQCTVVTTFPYYPHWQIQSPYTRSSRWFKKELKPVATLNGKGAIQLFRCPHYVPQKPTGLKRMVSDFTFTFTAFIKILQLLFAKKYDFVLVVAPPFHLGLLGILYKKIRGAKLIYHIQDLQIDAARDFQLIKSQFIINSLLKVEKFILKNVDVVSSISQGMIKKIELKFAGKVIFFPNWVDTEMFFPLDDKAQLKREFNFNPSDKVILYSGAIGEKQGLDVILKSAKTLKQESNLKFVICGSGPYKAQLQQLKEREQLDNVIFLPLQPFDKLNAFLNMADLHLVLQKANAADLVMPSKLTAILAVGGVAIITAGPGSSLFDIVSLHQMGILIEADNNEALTGSIEKALQNSNLEINNNARAYAQQYLSIDEIFRKLSLELQ
;
A
#
# COMPACT_ATOMS: atom_id res chain seq x y z
N MET A 1 13.63 -31.24 0.52
CA MET A 1 12.82 -30.83 -0.65
C MET A 1 12.43 -29.37 -0.48
N SER A 2 12.45 -28.57 -1.55
CA SER A 2 11.99 -27.17 -1.50
C SER A 2 10.48 -27.11 -1.20
N LYS A 3 10.09 -26.32 -0.19
CA LYS A 3 8.68 -26.11 0.19
C LYS A 3 7.95 -25.34 -0.92
N ARG A 4 6.67 -25.62 -1.11
CA ARG A 4 5.84 -25.04 -2.18
C ARG A 4 4.79 -24.10 -1.60
N VAL A 5 4.69 -22.90 -2.18
CA VAL A 5 3.78 -21.84 -1.76
C VAL A 5 2.80 -21.51 -2.89
N LEU A 6 1.52 -21.43 -2.56
CA LEU A 6 0.45 -20.95 -3.42
C LEU A 6 -0.07 -19.63 -2.87
N LEU A 7 0.05 -18.54 -3.65
CA LEU A 7 -0.63 -17.29 -3.37
C LEU A 7 -1.98 -17.22 -4.13
N ILE A 8 -3.03 -16.83 -3.42
CA ILE A 8 -4.34 -16.48 -4.00
C ILE A 8 -4.62 -15.02 -3.66
N GLY A 9 -4.61 -14.14 -4.67
CA GLY A 9 -4.79 -12.70 -4.46
C GLY A 9 -5.22 -11.97 -5.73
N GLY A 10 -6.04 -10.92 -5.58
CA GLY A 10 -6.61 -10.17 -6.70
C GLY A 10 -5.58 -9.41 -7.53
N ASN A 11 -4.61 -8.77 -6.89
CA ASN A 11 -3.63 -7.90 -7.54
C ASN A 11 -2.23 -8.50 -7.45
N PHE A 12 -1.47 -8.37 -8.53
CA PHE A 12 -0.11 -8.90 -8.62
C PHE A 12 0.71 -8.15 -9.69
N PHE A 13 2.01 -8.42 -9.75
CA PHE A 13 2.90 -7.94 -10.81
C PHE A 13 2.24 -8.04 -12.22
N PRO A 14 2.37 -7.03 -13.12
CA PRO A 14 3.26 -5.86 -13.06
C PRO A 14 2.64 -4.61 -12.38
N GLU A 15 1.60 -4.74 -11.56
CA GLU A 15 1.04 -3.62 -10.83
C GLU A 15 2.01 -3.16 -9.73
N LEU A 16 2.58 -1.96 -9.89
CA LEU A 16 3.63 -1.41 -9.02
C LEU A 16 3.09 -0.61 -7.83
N THR A 17 1.78 -0.65 -7.58
CA THR A 17 1.13 0.11 -6.51
C THR A 17 0.18 -0.76 -5.69
N GLY A 18 -0.05 -0.36 -4.44
CA GLY A 18 -0.97 -1.04 -3.55
C GLY A 18 -0.63 -2.52 -3.33
N ILE A 19 -1.64 -3.35 -3.22
CA ILE A 19 -1.52 -4.79 -2.91
C ILE A 19 -0.73 -5.55 -3.98
N GLY A 20 -0.82 -5.13 -5.25
CA GLY A 20 -0.10 -5.78 -6.35
C GLY A 20 1.42 -5.73 -6.19
N LYS A 21 1.96 -4.59 -5.73
CA LYS A 21 3.37 -4.42 -5.39
C LYS A 21 3.77 -5.41 -4.29
N TYR A 22 3.08 -5.37 -3.15
CA TYR A 22 3.43 -6.21 -2.00
C TYR A 22 3.30 -7.71 -2.27
N ASN A 23 2.27 -8.13 -2.99
CA ASN A 23 2.13 -9.53 -3.42
C ASN A 23 3.27 -9.94 -4.34
N GLY A 24 3.69 -9.08 -5.26
CA GLY A 24 4.80 -9.34 -6.18
C GLY A 24 6.11 -9.50 -5.42
N GLU A 25 6.49 -8.52 -4.62
CA GLU A 25 7.73 -8.50 -3.83
C GLU A 25 7.76 -9.64 -2.80
N MET A 26 6.63 -9.97 -2.17
CA MET A 26 6.50 -11.09 -1.25
C MET A 26 6.84 -12.42 -1.93
N MET A 27 6.31 -12.65 -3.11
CA MET A 27 6.57 -13.90 -3.85
C MET A 27 8.00 -13.93 -4.40
N ASP A 28 8.57 -12.79 -4.80
CA ASP A 28 9.98 -12.69 -5.19
C ASP A 28 10.88 -13.03 -4.00
N LYS A 29 10.59 -12.50 -2.80
CA LYS A 29 11.35 -12.79 -1.58
C LYS A 29 11.26 -14.26 -1.19
N LEU A 30 10.06 -14.87 -1.20
CA LEU A 30 9.90 -16.29 -0.92
C LEU A 30 10.66 -17.15 -1.95
N ALA A 31 10.61 -16.79 -3.22
CA ALA A 31 11.37 -17.51 -4.26
C ALA A 31 12.88 -17.38 -4.05
N SER A 32 13.40 -16.18 -3.68
CA SER A 32 14.81 -15.98 -3.33
C SER A 32 15.24 -16.79 -2.10
N MET A 33 14.32 -17.07 -1.18
CA MET A 33 14.55 -17.96 -0.03
C MET A 33 14.45 -19.45 -0.37
N GLY A 34 14.25 -19.82 -1.64
CA GLY A 34 14.24 -21.20 -2.12
C GLY A 34 12.87 -21.88 -2.17
N TYR A 35 11.78 -21.15 -1.96
CA TYR A 35 10.43 -21.69 -2.12
C TYR A 35 10.04 -21.82 -3.60
N GLN A 36 9.27 -22.86 -3.95
CA GLN A 36 8.62 -22.96 -5.25
C GLN A 36 7.29 -22.20 -5.22
N CYS A 37 7.25 -21.07 -5.91
CA CYS A 37 6.15 -20.12 -5.84
C CYS A 37 5.17 -20.26 -7.01
N THR A 38 3.88 -20.32 -6.67
CA THR A 38 2.76 -20.28 -7.62
C THR A 38 1.77 -19.21 -7.20
N VAL A 39 1.20 -18.49 -8.16
CA VAL A 39 0.25 -17.41 -7.92
C VAL A 39 -1.01 -17.60 -8.76
N VAL A 40 -2.18 -17.48 -8.15
CA VAL A 40 -3.49 -17.37 -8.80
C VAL A 40 -3.97 -15.93 -8.60
N THR A 41 -4.12 -15.18 -9.69
CA THR A 41 -4.37 -13.75 -9.66
C THR A 41 -5.17 -13.27 -10.86
N THR A 42 -5.57 -11.99 -10.84
CA THR A 42 -6.22 -11.31 -11.98
C THR A 42 -5.23 -10.97 -13.10
N PHE A 43 -5.76 -10.51 -14.23
CA PHE A 43 -4.98 -9.72 -15.17
C PHE A 43 -4.74 -8.32 -14.61
N PRO A 44 -3.59 -7.67 -14.90
CA PRO A 44 -3.30 -6.33 -14.38
C PRO A 44 -4.32 -5.30 -14.85
N TYR A 45 -4.92 -4.57 -13.93
CA TYR A 45 -5.94 -3.53 -14.21
C TYR A 45 -5.85 -2.30 -13.30
N TYR A 46 -5.22 -2.46 -12.14
CA TYR A 46 -5.12 -1.39 -11.15
C TYR A 46 -3.85 -0.54 -11.39
N PRO A 47 -3.85 0.78 -11.18
CA PRO A 47 -4.93 1.61 -10.60
C PRO A 47 -5.93 2.17 -11.62
N HIS A 48 -5.76 1.89 -12.92
CA HIS A 48 -6.51 2.55 -14.01
C HIS A 48 -7.90 1.96 -14.25
N TRP A 49 -8.25 0.84 -13.59
CA TRP A 49 -9.50 0.10 -13.82
C TRP A 49 -9.69 -0.25 -15.30
N GLN A 50 -8.61 -0.61 -15.93
CA GLN A 50 -8.56 -1.04 -17.30
C GLN A 50 -7.47 -2.11 -17.47
N ILE A 51 -7.78 -3.18 -18.20
CA ILE A 51 -6.79 -4.22 -18.49
C ILE A 51 -5.59 -3.58 -19.20
N GLN A 52 -4.42 -3.76 -18.63
CA GLN A 52 -3.17 -3.17 -19.13
C GLN A 52 -2.60 -3.96 -20.31
N SER A 53 -1.91 -3.27 -21.23
CA SER A 53 -1.10 -3.94 -22.26
C SER A 53 -0.01 -4.80 -21.59
N PRO A 54 0.33 -5.98 -22.15
CA PRO A 54 -0.16 -6.59 -23.41
C PRO A 54 -1.41 -7.49 -23.27
N TYR A 55 -2.14 -7.41 -22.15
CA TYR A 55 -3.20 -8.38 -21.81
C TYR A 55 -4.58 -8.07 -22.39
N THR A 56 -4.78 -6.95 -23.05
CA THR A 56 -6.09 -6.47 -23.52
C THR A 56 -6.88 -7.49 -24.34
N ARG A 57 -6.20 -8.29 -25.17
CA ARG A 57 -6.84 -9.33 -25.99
C ARG A 57 -6.92 -10.68 -25.29
N SER A 58 -5.97 -11.00 -24.42
CA SER A 58 -5.84 -12.32 -23.78
C SER A 58 -6.61 -12.45 -22.45
N SER A 59 -7.10 -11.35 -21.88
CA SER A 59 -7.76 -11.31 -20.57
C SER A 59 -9.11 -12.02 -20.50
N ARG A 60 -9.66 -12.47 -21.63
CA ARG A 60 -10.94 -13.23 -21.68
C ARG A 60 -10.80 -14.70 -21.28
N TRP A 61 -9.56 -15.23 -21.29
CA TRP A 61 -9.24 -16.62 -21.02
C TRP A 61 -8.17 -16.76 -19.95
N PHE A 62 -8.10 -17.92 -19.33
CA PHE A 62 -7.01 -18.24 -18.40
C PHE A 62 -5.65 -18.18 -19.10
N LYS A 63 -4.66 -17.58 -18.46
CA LYS A 63 -3.30 -17.53 -18.98
C LYS A 63 -2.32 -18.05 -17.95
N LYS A 64 -1.40 -18.92 -18.39
CA LYS A 64 -0.25 -19.36 -17.60
C LYS A 64 0.98 -18.57 -18.05
N GLU A 65 1.73 -18.05 -17.08
CA GLU A 65 2.96 -17.29 -17.32
C GLU A 65 4.05 -17.75 -16.35
N LEU A 66 5.28 -17.49 -16.72
CA LEU A 66 6.45 -17.67 -15.86
C LEU A 66 7.10 -16.31 -15.66
N LYS A 67 7.17 -15.84 -14.42
CA LYS A 67 7.90 -14.61 -14.04
C LYS A 67 9.30 -15.02 -13.61
N PRO A 68 10.36 -14.62 -14.34
CA PRO A 68 11.73 -14.88 -13.93
C PRO A 68 12.01 -14.25 -12.55
N VAL A 69 12.78 -14.92 -11.72
CA VAL A 69 13.21 -14.46 -10.41
C VAL A 69 14.57 -15.01 -10.05
N ALA A 70 15.38 -14.24 -9.34
CA ALA A 70 16.61 -14.75 -8.73
C ALA A 70 16.25 -15.69 -7.57
N THR A 71 16.96 -16.81 -7.46
CA THR A 71 16.78 -17.80 -6.38
C THR A 71 18.15 -18.15 -5.79
N LEU A 72 18.16 -18.81 -4.64
CA LEU A 72 19.40 -19.31 -4.00
C LEU A 72 20.26 -20.16 -4.94
N ASN A 73 19.64 -20.89 -5.88
CA ASN A 73 20.32 -21.78 -6.83
C ASN A 73 20.50 -21.15 -8.22
N GLY A 74 20.45 -19.81 -8.32
CA GLY A 74 20.57 -19.08 -9.57
C GLY A 74 19.22 -18.59 -10.11
N LYS A 75 18.94 -18.84 -11.40
CA LYS A 75 17.70 -18.38 -12.05
C LYS A 75 16.55 -19.35 -11.79
N GLY A 76 15.41 -18.82 -11.33
CA GLY A 76 14.16 -19.56 -11.17
C GLY A 76 12.99 -18.83 -11.81
N ALA A 77 11.77 -19.30 -11.58
CA ALA A 77 10.57 -18.64 -12.04
C ALA A 77 9.39 -18.86 -11.08
N ILE A 78 8.59 -17.84 -10.91
CA ILE A 78 7.29 -17.91 -10.26
C ILE A 78 6.24 -18.27 -11.30
N GLN A 79 5.45 -19.30 -11.05
CA GLN A 79 4.36 -19.70 -11.93
C GLN A 79 3.13 -18.85 -11.67
N LEU A 80 2.65 -18.13 -12.67
CA LEU A 80 1.46 -17.28 -12.58
C LEU A 80 0.30 -17.92 -13.34
N PHE A 81 -0.87 -17.96 -12.71
CA PHE A 81 -2.15 -18.26 -13.33
C PHE A 81 -3.04 -17.02 -13.28
N ARG A 82 -3.18 -16.34 -14.41
CA ARG A 82 -4.08 -15.23 -14.54
C ARG A 82 -5.49 -15.69 -14.85
N CYS A 83 -6.42 -15.26 -14.04
CA CYS A 83 -7.83 -15.61 -14.14
C CYS A 83 -8.61 -14.45 -14.75
N PRO A 84 -9.49 -14.70 -15.73
CA PRO A 84 -10.36 -13.66 -16.30
C PRO A 84 -11.33 -13.15 -15.25
N HIS A 85 -11.62 -11.84 -15.29
CA HIS A 85 -12.57 -11.21 -14.40
C HIS A 85 -13.16 -9.96 -15.04
N TYR A 86 -14.27 -9.49 -14.52
CA TYR A 86 -14.90 -8.25 -14.95
C TYR A 86 -14.13 -7.04 -14.39
N VAL A 87 -13.74 -6.11 -15.27
CA VAL A 87 -13.08 -4.84 -14.87
C VAL A 87 -14.01 -3.68 -15.24
N PRO A 88 -14.61 -2.98 -14.27
CA PRO A 88 -15.48 -1.84 -14.54
C PRO A 88 -14.70 -0.59 -14.91
N GLN A 89 -15.03 0.08 -16.01
CA GLN A 89 -14.43 1.36 -16.39
C GLN A 89 -14.70 2.48 -15.36
N LYS A 90 -15.88 2.45 -14.72
CA LYS A 90 -16.24 3.36 -13.62
C LYS A 90 -16.50 2.52 -12.37
N PRO A 91 -15.53 2.43 -11.44
CA PRO A 91 -15.60 1.53 -10.29
C PRO A 91 -16.50 2.10 -9.18
N THR A 92 -17.79 1.78 -9.23
CA THR A 92 -18.70 1.99 -8.10
C THR A 92 -18.65 0.80 -7.12
N GLY A 93 -19.14 0.97 -5.89
CA GLY A 93 -19.13 -0.09 -4.89
C GLY A 93 -19.69 -1.43 -5.40
N LEU A 94 -20.88 -1.41 -6.01
CA LEU A 94 -21.52 -2.63 -6.57
C LEU A 94 -20.67 -3.24 -7.71
N LYS A 95 -20.15 -2.42 -8.61
CA LYS A 95 -19.35 -2.92 -9.74
C LYS A 95 -18.02 -3.52 -9.28
N ARG A 96 -17.42 -3.00 -8.20
CA ARG A 96 -16.25 -3.61 -7.56
C ARG A 96 -16.61 -4.97 -6.98
N MET A 97 -17.74 -5.10 -6.29
CA MET A 97 -18.21 -6.40 -5.79
C MET A 97 -18.36 -7.42 -6.92
N VAL A 98 -18.97 -7.03 -8.06
CA VAL A 98 -19.07 -7.91 -9.24
C VAL A 98 -17.69 -8.30 -9.76
N SER A 99 -16.74 -7.37 -9.82
CA SER A 99 -15.34 -7.65 -10.19
C SER A 99 -14.74 -8.71 -9.26
N ASP A 100 -14.87 -8.52 -7.96
CA ASP A 100 -14.34 -9.42 -6.93
C ASP A 100 -14.97 -10.83 -7.02
N PHE A 101 -16.29 -10.92 -7.22
CA PHE A 101 -17.00 -12.20 -7.38
C PHE A 101 -16.64 -12.92 -8.67
N THR A 102 -16.51 -12.22 -9.79
CA THR A 102 -16.12 -12.85 -11.07
C THR A 102 -14.70 -13.39 -10.98
N PHE A 103 -13.77 -12.68 -10.34
CA PHE A 103 -12.44 -13.20 -10.06
C PHE A 103 -12.48 -14.43 -9.16
N THR A 104 -13.23 -14.37 -8.06
CA THR A 104 -13.32 -15.51 -7.14
C THR A 104 -13.86 -16.76 -7.82
N PHE A 105 -14.86 -16.62 -8.70
CA PHE A 105 -15.40 -17.74 -9.46
C PHE A 105 -14.37 -18.35 -10.41
N THR A 106 -13.64 -17.53 -11.16
CA THR A 106 -12.60 -18.04 -12.07
C THR A 106 -11.39 -18.60 -11.32
N ALA A 107 -11.01 -17.96 -10.20
CA ALA A 107 -9.98 -18.49 -9.30
C ALA A 107 -10.41 -19.85 -8.69
N PHE A 108 -11.69 -20.03 -8.34
CA PHE A 108 -12.21 -21.33 -7.88
C PHE A 108 -11.98 -22.43 -8.90
N ILE A 109 -12.30 -22.19 -10.19
CA ILE A 109 -12.02 -23.15 -11.26
C ILE A 109 -10.53 -23.51 -11.31
N LYS A 110 -9.65 -22.51 -11.17
CA LYS A 110 -8.20 -22.74 -11.15
C LYS A 110 -7.78 -23.54 -9.92
N ILE A 111 -8.32 -23.24 -8.75
CA ILE A 111 -8.02 -24.00 -7.51
C ILE A 111 -8.46 -25.46 -7.64
N LEU A 112 -9.63 -25.74 -8.23
CA LEU A 112 -10.06 -27.12 -8.49
C LEU A 112 -9.05 -27.87 -9.36
N GLN A 113 -8.51 -27.24 -10.40
CA GLN A 113 -7.45 -27.85 -11.23
C GLN A 113 -6.16 -28.09 -10.42
N LEU A 114 -5.79 -27.17 -9.53
CA LEU A 114 -4.59 -27.29 -8.69
C LEU A 114 -4.73 -28.35 -7.58
N LEU A 115 -5.95 -28.79 -7.25
CA LEU A 115 -6.14 -29.94 -6.34
C LEU A 115 -5.53 -31.23 -6.92
N PHE A 116 -5.43 -31.37 -8.22
CA PHE A 116 -4.83 -32.55 -8.89
C PHE A 116 -3.33 -32.38 -9.19
N ALA A 117 -2.77 -31.19 -8.91
CA ALA A 117 -1.34 -30.92 -9.07
C ALA A 117 -0.53 -31.40 -7.83
N LYS A 118 0.79 -31.25 -7.87
CA LYS A 118 1.65 -31.46 -6.70
C LYS A 118 1.20 -30.57 -5.56
N LYS A 119 1.08 -31.14 -4.33
CA LYS A 119 0.65 -30.46 -3.12
C LYS A 119 1.49 -29.20 -2.83
N TYR A 120 0.83 -28.12 -2.37
CA TYR A 120 1.48 -26.96 -1.76
C TYR A 120 1.56 -27.17 -0.25
N ASP A 121 2.67 -26.76 0.35
CA ASP A 121 2.87 -26.81 1.80
C ASP A 121 2.15 -25.65 2.48
N PHE A 122 2.19 -24.49 1.83
CA PHE A 122 1.54 -23.26 2.29
C PHE A 122 0.59 -22.69 1.23
N VAL A 123 -0.56 -22.21 1.70
CA VAL A 123 -1.48 -21.38 0.91
C VAL A 123 -1.58 -20.03 1.59
N LEU A 124 -1.14 -18.99 0.88
CA LEU A 124 -1.33 -17.60 1.27
C LEU A 124 -2.56 -17.04 0.55
N VAL A 125 -3.51 -16.52 1.31
CA VAL A 125 -4.63 -15.78 0.75
C VAL A 125 -4.52 -14.33 1.19
N VAL A 126 -4.52 -13.40 0.24
CA VAL A 126 -4.45 -11.97 0.52
C VAL A 126 -5.81 -11.32 0.28
N ALA A 127 -6.37 -10.73 1.30
CA ALA A 127 -7.59 -9.95 1.25
C ALA A 127 -7.26 -8.44 1.13
N PRO A 128 -8.00 -7.68 0.33
CA PRO A 128 -9.20 -8.02 -0.45
C PRO A 128 -8.94 -8.85 -1.72
N PRO A 129 -9.99 -9.52 -2.27
CA PRO A 129 -11.34 -9.71 -1.72
C PRO A 129 -11.36 -10.69 -0.54
N PHE A 130 -12.11 -10.37 0.53
CA PHE A 130 -12.10 -11.16 1.77
C PHE A 130 -12.56 -12.62 1.55
N HIS A 131 -13.52 -12.85 0.66
CA HIS A 131 -14.09 -14.16 0.40
C HIS A 131 -13.15 -15.13 -0.35
N LEU A 132 -11.98 -14.68 -0.83
CA LEU A 132 -10.93 -15.57 -1.30
C LEU A 132 -10.46 -16.55 -0.21
N GLY A 133 -10.63 -16.20 1.06
CA GLY A 133 -10.37 -17.10 2.18
C GLY A 133 -11.11 -18.44 2.06
N LEU A 134 -12.31 -18.47 1.46
CA LEU A 134 -13.07 -19.70 1.21
C LEU A 134 -12.32 -20.64 0.26
N LEU A 135 -11.62 -20.14 -0.74
CA LEU A 135 -10.80 -20.92 -1.67
C LEU A 135 -9.59 -21.53 -0.97
N GLY A 136 -8.95 -20.75 -0.10
CA GLY A 136 -7.86 -21.25 0.75
C GLY A 136 -8.33 -22.37 1.68
N ILE A 137 -9.49 -22.22 2.31
CA ILE A 137 -10.09 -23.27 3.19
C ILE A 137 -10.41 -24.53 2.40
N LEU A 138 -10.98 -24.39 1.20
CA LEU A 138 -11.23 -25.52 0.32
C LEU A 138 -9.95 -26.30 0.03
N TYR A 139 -8.90 -25.60 -0.39
CA TYR A 139 -7.61 -26.22 -0.68
C TYR A 139 -7.02 -26.88 0.56
N LYS A 140 -7.00 -26.20 1.71
CA LYS A 140 -6.54 -26.72 3.00
C LYS A 140 -7.25 -28.02 3.37
N LYS A 141 -8.59 -28.03 3.33
CA LYS A 141 -9.39 -29.22 3.73
C LYS A 141 -9.12 -30.45 2.85
N ILE A 142 -8.87 -30.25 1.57
CA ILE A 142 -8.66 -31.37 0.63
C ILE A 142 -7.20 -31.83 0.59
N ARG A 143 -6.26 -30.87 0.66
CA ARG A 143 -4.83 -31.15 0.43
C ARG A 143 -3.97 -31.04 1.70
N GLY A 144 -4.50 -30.52 2.80
CA GLY A 144 -3.79 -30.42 4.07
C GLY A 144 -2.62 -29.43 4.06
N ALA A 145 -2.75 -28.29 3.35
CA ALA A 145 -1.77 -27.21 3.37
C ALA A 145 -1.96 -26.32 4.61
N LYS A 146 -0.90 -25.68 5.11
CA LYS A 146 -1.00 -24.63 6.14
C LYS A 146 -1.55 -23.36 5.48
N LEU A 147 -2.69 -22.85 5.97
CA LEU A 147 -3.39 -21.71 5.39
C LEU A 147 -3.12 -20.44 6.17
N ILE A 148 -2.53 -19.46 5.49
CA ILE A 148 -2.25 -18.13 6.00
C ILE A 148 -3.22 -17.15 5.33
N TYR A 149 -3.98 -16.39 6.12
CA TYR A 149 -4.92 -15.38 5.65
C TYR A 149 -4.40 -14.00 6.03
N HIS A 150 -3.88 -13.28 5.04
CA HIS A 150 -3.28 -11.96 5.20
C HIS A 150 -4.28 -10.87 4.83
N ILE A 151 -4.61 -10.01 5.79
CA ILE A 151 -5.64 -8.96 5.66
C ILE A 151 -4.93 -7.62 5.48
N GLN A 152 -5.02 -7.06 4.28
CA GLN A 152 -4.50 -5.72 3.95
C GLN A 152 -5.57 -4.62 3.95
N ASP A 153 -6.86 -5.00 4.02
CA ASP A 153 -7.98 -4.05 4.16
C ASP A 153 -9.17 -4.75 4.81
N LEU A 154 -9.85 -4.06 5.72
CA LEU A 154 -11.06 -4.52 6.38
C LEU A 154 -12.28 -4.10 5.55
N GLN A 155 -12.48 -4.75 4.39
CA GLN A 155 -13.52 -4.40 3.41
C GLN A 155 -14.92 -4.26 4.00
N ILE A 156 -15.32 -5.18 4.90
CA ILE A 156 -16.68 -5.21 5.46
C ILE A 156 -16.86 -4.07 6.45
N ASP A 157 -15.83 -3.83 7.30
CA ASP A 157 -15.85 -2.71 8.24
C ASP A 157 -15.89 -1.38 7.48
N ALA A 158 -15.06 -1.23 6.45
CA ALA A 158 -15.07 -0.04 5.61
C ALA A 158 -16.43 0.15 4.89
N ALA A 159 -17.03 -0.93 4.38
CA ALA A 159 -18.35 -0.86 3.74
C ALA A 159 -19.45 -0.44 4.71
N ARG A 160 -19.37 -0.87 5.98
CA ARG A 160 -20.28 -0.47 7.05
C ARG A 160 -20.03 0.99 7.45
N ASP A 161 -18.79 1.34 7.78
CA ASP A 161 -18.41 2.64 8.34
C ASP A 161 -18.64 3.79 7.34
N PHE A 162 -18.44 3.53 6.03
CA PHE A 162 -18.76 4.48 4.95
C PHE A 162 -20.19 4.34 4.40
N GLN A 163 -21.05 3.54 5.02
CA GLN A 163 -22.45 3.29 4.61
C GLN A 163 -22.61 2.89 3.13
N LEU A 164 -21.61 2.20 2.57
CA LEU A 164 -21.67 1.73 1.19
C LEU A 164 -22.71 0.63 0.99
N ILE A 165 -23.03 -0.11 2.04
CA ILE A 165 -24.08 -1.12 2.13
C ILE A 165 -25.05 -0.68 3.22
N LYS A 166 -26.27 -0.32 2.81
CA LYS A 166 -27.31 0.17 3.75
C LYS A 166 -28.03 -0.95 4.50
N SER A 167 -28.04 -2.17 3.95
CA SER A 167 -28.75 -3.31 4.56
C SER A 167 -27.93 -3.95 5.67
N GLN A 168 -28.41 -3.83 6.91
CA GLN A 168 -27.80 -4.48 8.08
C GLN A 168 -27.80 -6.02 7.95
N PHE A 169 -28.81 -6.60 7.30
CA PHE A 169 -28.87 -8.04 7.05
C PHE A 169 -27.70 -8.50 6.17
N ILE A 170 -27.37 -7.75 5.11
CA ILE A 170 -26.23 -8.05 4.22
C ILE A 170 -24.90 -7.91 5.01
N ILE A 171 -24.71 -6.82 5.74
CA ILE A 171 -23.52 -6.62 6.58
C ILE A 171 -23.33 -7.79 7.55
N ASN A 172 -24.37 -8.17 8.28
CA ASN A 172 -24.32 -9.28 9.23
C ASN A 172 -24.00 -10.61 8.55
N SER A 173 -24.50 -10.85 7.35
CA SER A 173 -24.21 -12.05 6.57
C SER A 173 -22.75 -12.07 6.11
N LEU A 174 -22.20 -10.97 5.65
CA LEU A 174 -20.79 -10.84 5.28
C LEU A 174 -19.86 -11.04 6.50
N LEU A 175 -20.21 -10.46 7.65
CA LEU A 175 -19.46 -10.66 8.90
C LEU A 175 -19.50 -12.11 9.39
N LYS A 176 -20.61 -12.84 9.18
CA LYS A 176 -20.67 -14.28 9.47
C LYS A 176 -19.71 -15.08 8.59
N VAL A 177 -19.64 -14.76 7.29
CA VAL A 177 -18.69 -15.39 6.36
C VAL A 177 -17.24 -15.06 6.76
N GLU A 178 -16.93 -13.79 7.06
CA GLU A 178 -15.61 -13.39 7.54
C GLU A 178 -15.21 -14.17 8.81
N LYS A 179 -16.11 -14.24 9.79
CA LYS A 179 -15.88 -15.01 11.04
C LYS A 179 -15.68 -16.50 10.78
N PHE A 180 -16.41 -17.07 9.80
CA PHE A 180 -16.19 -18.44 9.36
C PHE A 180 -14.80 -18.64 8.77
N ILE A 181 -14.34 -17.70 7.92
CA ILE A 181 -12.99 -17.74 7.33
C ILE A 181 -11.95 -17.69 8.45
N LEU A 182 -12.02 -16.68 9.33
CA LEU A 182 -11.07 -16.51 10.43
C LEU A 182 -10.95 -17.77 11.33
N LYS A 183 -12.04 -18.47 11.58
CA LYS A 183 -12.04 -19.70 12.37
C LYS A 183 -11.44 -20.94 11.68
N ASN A 184 -11.32 -20.93 10.35
CA ASN A 184 -10.88 -22.09 9.57
C ASN A 184 -9.48 -21.96 8.96
N VAL A 185 -8.82 -20.82 9.16
CA VAL A 185 -7.42 -20.61 8.77
C VAL A 185 -6.46 -20.99 9.89
N ASP A 186 -5.20 -21.25 9.57
CA ASP A 186 -4.19 -21.62 10.58
C ASP A 186 -3.49 -20.37 11.14
N VAL A 187 -3.33 -19.36 10.31
CA VAL A 187 -2.65 -18.11 10.66
C VAL A 187 -3.44 -16.94 10.09
N VAL A 188 -3.71 -15.96 10.92
CA VAL A 188 -4.23 -14.65 10.50
C VAL A 188 -3.12 -13.63 10.66
N SER A 189 -2.93 -12.75 9.66
CA SER A 189 -1.98 -11.65 9.74
C SER A 189 -2.55 -10.36 9.18
N SER A 190 -2.04 -9.23 9.65
CA SER A 190 -2.47 -7.91 9.15
C SER A 190 -1.34 -6.89 9.21
N ILE A 191 -1.54 -5.77 8.50
CA ILE A 191 -0.50 -4.79 8.19
C ILE A 191 -0.36 -3.67 9.22
N SER A 192 -1.29 -3.53 10.17
CA SER A 192 -1.23 -2.48 11.20
C SER A 192 -1.80 -2.95 12.52
N GLN A 193 -1.31 -2.37 13.63
CA GLN A 193 -1.81 -2.65 14.97
C GLN A 193 -3.30 -2.29 15.13
N GLY A 194 -3.75 -1.20 14.48
CA GLY A 194 -5.17 -0.82 14.50
C GLY A 194 -6.07 -1.84 13.82
N MET A 195 -5.62 -2.43 12.69
CA MET A 195 -6.34 -3.52 12.05
C MET A 195 -6.32 -4.79 12.90
N ILE A 196 -5.18 -5.11 13.52
CA ILE A 196 -5.05 -6.26 14.42
C ILE A 196 -6.06 -6.15 15.57
N LYS A 197 -6.12 -5.02 16.26
CA LYS A 197 -7.12 -4.78 17.33
C LYS A 197 -8.55 -5.01 16.82
N LYS A 198 -8.91 -4.52 15.63
CA LYS A 198 -10.25 -4.73 15.04
C LYS A 198 -10.51 -6.19 14.68
N ILE A 199 -9.51 -6.94 14.23
CA ILE A 199 -9.62 -8.36 13.92
C ILE A 199 -9.78 -9.18 15.21
N GLU A 200 -9.04 -8.87 16.26
CA GLU A 200 -9.12 -9.54 17.58
C GLU A 200 -10.48 -9.40 18.24
N LEU A 201 -11.24 -8.33 17.96
CA LEU A 201 -12.65 -8.23 18.38
C LEU A 201 -13.56 -9.28 17.74
N LYS A 202 -13.15 -9.88 16.62
CA LYS A 202 -13.93 -10.87 15.85
C LYS A 202 -13.33 -12.27 15.91
N PHE A 203 -12.06 -12.39 16.30
CA PHE A 203 -11.26 -13.61 16.25
C PHE A 203 -10.45 -13.78 17.53
N ALA A 204 -10.68 -14.88 18.22
CA ALA A 204 -10.02 -15.18 19.50
C ALA A 204 -8.59 -15.77 19.36
N GLY A 205 -8.11 -15.99 18.12
CA GLY A 205 -6.76 -16.50 17.87
C GLY A 205 -5.73 -15.39 17.76
N LYS A 206 -4.44 -15.76 17.75
CA LYS A 206 -3.33 -14.84 17.55
C LYS A 206 -3.37 -14.24 16.14
N VAL A 207 -3.25 -12.91 16.02
CA VAL A 207 -3.07 -12.20 14.76
C VAL A 207 -1.62 -11.75 14.65
N ILE A 208 -0.94 -12.16 13.58
CA ILE A 208 0.47 -11.83 13.37
C ILE A 208 0.56 -10.44 12.72
N PHE A 209 1.44 -9.60 13.25
CA PHE A 209 1.80 -8.33 12.62
C PHE A 209 2.74 -8.59 11.44
N PHE A 210 2.22 -8.35 10.23
CA PHE A 210 2.95 -8.50 8.99
C PHE A 210 2.77 -7.23 8.16
N PRO A 211 3.51 -6.16 8.48
CA PRO A 211 3.34 -4.85 7.87
C PRO A 211 3.79 -4.82 6.42
N ASN A 212 3.32 -3.82 5.70
CA ASN A 212 3.91 -3.44 4.42
C ASN A 212 5.34 -2.94 4.63
N TRP A 213 6.23 -3.27 3.71
CA TRP A 213 7.67 -2.99 3.77
C TRP A 213 8.12 -1.96 2.76
N VAL A 214 9.35 -1.57 2.90
CA VAL A 214 10.09 -0.78 1.92
C VAL A 214 11.43 -1.45 1.64
N ASP A 215 11.89 -1.34 0.40
CA ASP A 215 13.25 -1.71 0.02
C ASP A 215 14.21 -0.61 0.50
N THR A 216 14.94 -0.89 1.57
CA THR A 216 15.88 0.06 2.19
C THR A 216 17.23 0.14 1.48
N GLU A 217 17.49 -0.74 0.51
CA GLU A 217 18.64 -0.67 -0.41
C GLU A 217 18.33 0.23 -1.59
N MET A 218 17.07 0.25 -2.03
CA MET A 218 16.60 1.13 -3.09
C MET A 218 16.31 2.54 -2.58
N PHE A 219 15.67 2.65 -1.39
CA PHE A 219 15.33 3.92 -0.75
C PHE A 219 16.29 4.18 0.41
N PHE A 220 17.19 5.14 0.21
CA PHE A 220 18.20 5.50 1.18
C PHE A 220 18.53 7.00 1.11
N PRO A 221 19.06 7.60 2.18
CA PRO A 221 19.46 9.01 2.18
C PRO A 221 20.52 9.31 1.13
N LEU A 222 20.38 10.46 0.45
CA LEU A 222 21.36 11.04 -0.47
C LEU A 222 21.78 12.42 0.04
N ASP A 223 23.04 12.74 -0.04
CA ASP A 223 23.62 13.93 0.64
C ASP A 223 23.48 15.23 -0.18
N ASP A 224 23.63 15.19 -1.50
CA ASP A 224 23.65 16.41 -2.33
C ASP A 224 22.25 16.84 -2.76
N LYS A 225 21.49 17.40 -1.81
CA LYS A 225 20.16 17.97 -2.12
C LYS A 225 20.20 19.08 -3.18
N ALA A 226 21.27 19.84 -3.27
CA ALA A 226 21.39 20.92 -4.24
C ALA A 226 21.46 20.37 -5.67
N GLN A 227 22.21 19.30 -5.90
CA GLN A 227 22.26 18.60 -7.17
C GLN A 227 20.92 17.95 -7.48
N LEU A 228 20.32 17.24 -6.51
CA LEU A 228 19.02 16.60 -6.69
C LEU A 228 17.94 17.60 -7.09
N LYS A 229 17.88 18.78 -6.48
CA LYS A 229 16.95 19.85 -6.88
C LYS A 229 17.12 20.27 -8.33
N ARG A 230 18.36 20.43 -8.81
CA ARG A 230 18.63 20.75 -10.22
C ARG A 230 18.13 19.67 -11.18
N GLU A 231 18.28 18.39 -10.82
CA GLU A 231 17.81 17.25 -11.63
C GLU A 231 16.29 17.29 -11.87
N PHE A 232 15.54 17.89 -10.94
CA PHE A 232 14.09 18.06 -11.04
C PHE A 232 13.66 19.50 -11.39
N ASN A 233 14.59 20.32 -11.93
CA ASN A 233 14.37 21.69 -12.37
C ASN A 233 13.97 22.66 -11.26
N PHE A 234 14.50 22.48 -10.05
CA PHE A 234 14.42 23.43 -8.94
C PHE A 234 15.75 24.15 -8.73
N ASN A 235 15.70 25.36 -8.18
CA ASN A 235 16.90 26.03 -7.73
C ASN A 235 17.46 25.35 -6.48
N PRO A 236 18.80 25.30 -6.31
CA PRO A 236 19.42 24.76 -5.10
C PRO A 236 18.94 25.41 -3.79
N SER A 237 18.59 26.70 -3.87
CA SER A 237 18.07 27.48 -2.74
C SER A 237 16.56 27.27 -2.46
N ASP A 238 15.82 26.66 -3.40
CA ASP A 238 14.41 26.40 -3.20
C ASP A 238 14.17 25.47 -2.00
N LYS A 239 13.15 25.74 -1.22
CA LYS A 239 12.64 24.87 -0.17
C LYS A 239 11.46 24.09 -0.70
N VAL A 240 11.66 22.79 -0.94
CA VAL A 240 10.68 21.91 -1.58
C VAL A 240 9.85 21.18 -0.54
N ILE A 241 8.55 21.46 -0.53
CA ILE A 241 7.54 20.77 0.28
C ILE A 241 6.79 19.81 -0.64
N LEU A 242 7.03 18.52 -0.49
CA LEU A 242 6.58 17.49 -1.42
C LEU A 242 5.39 16.70 -0.88
N TYR A 243 4.30 16.69 -1.63
CA TYR A 243 3.27 15.66 -1.58
C TYR A 243 3.45 14.70 -2.77
N SER A 244 3.66 13.42 -2.51
CA SER A 244 3.74 12.39 -3.55
C SER A 244 2.75 11.26 -3.28
N GLY A 245 1.81 11.00 -4.23
CA GLY A 245 0.84 9.93 -4.08
C GLY A 245 -0.49 10.16 -4.81
N ALA A 246 -1.51 9.37 -4.42
CA ALA A 246 -2.86 9.50 -4.98
C ALA A 246 -3.48 10.86 -4.65
N ILE A 247 -4.08 11.49 -5.65
CA ILE A 247 -4.76 12.80 -5.53
C ILE A 247 -6.28 12.56 -5.51
N GLY A 248 -6.77 12.21 -4.33
CA GLY A 248 -8.20 12.01 -4.08
C GLY A 248 -8.73 12.96 -3.02
N GLU A 249 -10.04 13.03 -2.90
CA GLU A 249 -10.70 13.90 -1.92
C GLU A 249 -10.37 13.52 -0.46
N LYS A 250 -10.14 12.23 -0.20
CA LYS A 250 -9.81 11.71 1.14
C LYS A 250 -8.48 12.25 1.70
N GLN A 251 -7.59 12.70 0.83
CA GLN A 251 -6.29 13.22 1.23
C GLN A 251 -6.36 14.67 1.74
N GLY A 252 -7.45 15.39 1.49
CA GLY A 252 -7.63 16.76 1.99
C GLY A 252 -6.56 17.75 1.50
N LEU A 253 -6.13 17.62 0.23
CA LEU A 253 -4.99 18.38 -0.31
C LEU A 253 -5.25 19.89 -0.48
N ASP A 254 -6.48 20.34 -0.28
CA ASP A 254 -6.83 21.78 -0.29
C ASP A 254 -6.02 22.57 0.74
N VAL A 255 -5.65 21.94 1.86
CA VAL A 255 -4.84 22.59 2.90
C VAL A 255 -3.44 22.96 2.40
N ILE A 256 -2.89 22.21 1.41
CA ILE A 256 -1.62 22.54 0.78
C ILE A 256 -1.72 23.90 0.05
N LEU A 257 -2.79 24.09 -0.72
CA LEU A 257 -3.01 25.32 -1.48
C LEU A 257 -3.29 26.50 -0.54
N LYS A 258 -4.00 26.25 0.56
CA LYS A 258 -4.23 27.29 1.61
C LYS A 258 -2.91 27.71 2.26
N SER A 259 -2.05 26.75 2.68
CA SER A 259 -0.73 27.06 3.21
C SER A 259 0.17 27.74 2.18
N ALA A 260 0.13 27.32 0.91
CA ALA A 260 0.86 27.97 -0.17
C ALA A 260 0.42 29.41 -0.40
N LYS A 261 -0.87 29.73 -0.22
CA LYS A 261 -1.40 31.09 -0.26
C LYS A 261 -0.87 31.94 0.90
N THR A 262 -0.90 31.40 2.13
CA THR A 262 -0.37 32.10 3.32
C THR A 262 1.11 32.40 3.18
N LEU A 263 1.90 31.45 2.64
CA LEU A 263 3.35 31.56 2.48
C LEU A 263 3.79 32.06 1.08
N LYS A 264 2.90 32.75 0.35
CA LYS A 264 3.16 33.21 -1.03
C LYS A 264 4.32 34.19 -1.16
N GLN A 265 4.60 34.94 -0.10
CA GLN A 265 5.70 35.93 -0.08
C GLN A 265 7.09 35.28 0.00
N GLU A 266 7.17 34.01 0.42
CA GLU A 266 8.42 33.26 0.44
C GLU A 266 8.78 32.74 -0.96
N SER A 267 9.53 33.52 -1.71
CA SER A 267 9.78 33.27 -3.15
C SER A 267 10.50 31.95 -3.44
N ASN A 268 11.30 31.46 -2.48
CA ASN A 268 12.06 30.20 -2.58
C ASN A 268 11.24 28.98 -2.11
N LEU A 269 10.02 29.16 -1.60
CA LEU A 269 9.20 28.06 -1.11
C LEU A 269 8.37 27.45 -2.25
N LYS A 270 8.52 26.14 -2.49
CA LYS A 270 7.83 25.41 -3.56
C LYS A 270 7.00 24.26 -2.99
N PHE A 271 5.69 24.32 -3.22
CA PHE A 271 4.78 23.24 -2.89
C PHE A 271 4.61 22.32 -4.10
N VAL A 272 5.14 21.12 -4.02
CA VAL A 272 5.14 20.16 -5.14
C VAL A 272 4.10 19.08 -4.89
N ILE A 273 3.14 18.95 -5.80
CA ILE A 273 2.10 17.91 -5.76
C ILE A 273 2.35 16.95 -6.93
N CYS A 274 2.93 15.79 -6.61
CA CYS A 274 3.24 14.74 -7.58
C CYS A 274 2.24 13.58 -7.45
N GLY A 275 1.55 13.27 -8.55
CA GLY A 275 0.61 12.16 -8.52
C GLY A 275 -0.49 12.23 -9.55
N SER A 276 -1.45 11.30 -9.39
CA SER A 276 -2.64 11.21 -10.22
C SER A 276 -3.88 10.93 -9.37
N GLY A 277 -5.04 11.31 -9.87
CA GLY A 277 -6.30 11.02 -9.21
C GLY A 277 -7.42 11.99 -9.62
N PRO A 278 -8.67 11.64 -9.30
CA PRO A 278 -9.85 12.37 -9.77
C PRO A 278 -9.94 13.81 -9.24
N TYR A 279 -9.28 14.10 -8.12
CA TYR A 279 -9.32 15.43 -7.49
C TYR A 279 -8.28 16.42 -8.05
N LYS A 280 -7.36 15.96 -8.93
CA LYS A 280 -6.26 16.77 -9.47
C LYS A 280 -6.75 18.01 -10.23
N ALA A 281 -7.74 17.83 -11.11
CA ALA A 281 -8.28 18.92 -11.91
C ALA A 281 -8.87 20.07 -11.05
N GLN A 282 -9.56 19.71 -9.97
CA GLN A 282 -10.14 20.70 -9.04
C GLN A 282 -9.03 21.50 -8.31
N LEU A 283 -7.97 20.83 -7.86
CA LEU A 283 -6.83 21.50 -7.24
C LEU A 283 -6.10 22.42 -8.23
N GLN A 284 -5.96 22.02 -9.49
CA GLN A 284 -5.36 22.86 -10.53
C GLN A 284 -6.21 24.12 -10.78
N GLN A 285 -7.52 23.99 -10.90
CA GLN A 285 -8.43 25.13 -11.01
C GLN A 285 -8.34 26.07 -9.81
N LEU A 286 -8.23 25.53 -8.60
CA LEU A 286 -8.04 26.31 -7.38
C LEU A 286 -6.71 27.07 -7.40
N LYS A 287 -5.62 26.40 -7.81
CA LYS A 287 -4.30 27.05 -8.01
C LYS A 287 -4.39 28.24 -8.94
N GLU A 288 -5.01 28.07 -10.12
CA GLU A 288 -5.16 29.11 -11.12
C GLU A 288 -5.98 30.29 -10.59
N ARG A 289 -7.14 30.01 -9.99
CA ARG A 289 -8.01 31.04 -9.40
C ARG A 289 -7.31 31.87 -8.34
N GLU A 290 -6.50 31.23 -7.50
CA GLU A 290 -5.77 31.90 -6.40
C GLU A 290 -4.37 32.40 -6.85
N GLN A 291 -3.99 32.21 -8.10
CA GLN A 291 -2.70 32.63 -8.69
C GLN A 291 -1.49 32.16 -7.86
N LEU A 292 -1.45 30.85 -7.53
CA LEU A 292 -0.42 30.26 -6.69
C LEU A 292 0.77 29.75 -7.52
N ASP A 293 1.71 30.63 -7.86
CA ASP A 293 2.90 30.30 -8.66
C ASP A 293 3.90 29.42 -7.90
N ASN A 294 3.82 29.41 -6.56
CA ASN A 294 4.61 28.55 -5.69
C ASN A 294 4.07 27.12 -5.58
N VAL A 295 2.94 26.77 -6.24
CA VAL A 295 2.39 25.42 -6.31
C VAL A 295 2.70 24.79 -7.66
N ILE A 296 3.35 23.64 -7.66
CA ILE A 296 3.81 22.92 -8.86
C ILE A 296 3.21 21.53 -8.91
N PHE A 297 2.51 21.20 -10.00
CA PHE A 297 1.99 19.85 -10.24
C PHE A 297 2.93 19.07 -11.13
N LEU A 298 3.44 17.94 -10.63
CA LEU A 298 4.28 17.03 -11.40
C LEU A 298 3.53 15.73 -11.74
N PRO A 299 3.87 15.07 -12.87
CA PRO A 299 3.41 13.73 -13.16
C PRO A 299 4.06 12.72 -12.21
N LEU A 300 3.52 11.49 -12.18
CA LEU A 300 4.17 10.38 -11.48
C LEU A 300 5.60 10.22 -12.00
N GLN A 301 6.53 10.09 -11.07
CA GLN A 301 7.95 9.93 -11.42
C GLN A 301 8.26 8.47 -11.77
N PRO A 302 9.19 8.21 -12.69
CA PRO A 302 9.72 6.88 -12.94
C PRO A 302 10.29 6.23 -11.67
N PHE A 303 10.15 4.91 -11.57
CA PHE A 303 10.52 4.18 -10.36
C PHE A 303 12.00 4.29 -10.01
N ASP A 304 12.86 4.28 -11.02
CA ASP A 304 14.32 4.45 -10.91
C ASP A 304 14.75 5.85 -10.43
N LYS A 305 13.92 6.88 -10.64
CA LYS A 305 14.15 8.25 -10.16
C LYS A 305 13.54 8.54 -8.78
N LEU A 306 12.74 7.60 -8.25
CA LEU A 306 11.91 7.89 -7.08
C LEU A 306 12.75 8.14 -5.80
N ASN A 307 13.88 7.45 -5.64
CA ASN A 307 14.78 7.72 -4.52
C ASN A 307 15.34 9.15 -4.55
N ALA A 308 15.89 9.57 -5.69
CA ALA A 308 16.39 10.93 -5.88
C ALA A 308 15.29 11.98 -5.70
N PHE A 309 14.09 11.70 -6.24
CA PHE A 309 12.93 12.58 -6.13
C PHE A 309 12.45 12.79 -4.68
N LEU A 310 12.46 11.75 -3.86
CA LEU A 310 12.15 11.89 -2.43
C LEU A 310 13.25 12.64 -1.68
N ASN A 311 14.52 12.35 -1.96
CA ASN A 311 15.66 13.02 -1.30
C ASN A 311 15.79 14.51 -1.64
N MET A 312 15.30 14.98 -2.80
CA MET A 312 15.36 16.41 -3.14
C MET A 312 14.47 17.28 -2.25
N ALA A 313 13.43 16.68 -1.63
CA ALA A 313 12.49 17.41 -0.79
C ALA A 313 13.08 17.81 0.55
N ASP A 314 12.74 19.00 1.04
CA ASP A 314 13.10 19.44 2.39
C ASP A 314 12.07 18.92 3.41
N LEU A 315 10.79 18.90 3.02
CA LEU A 315 9.69 18.37 3.83
C LEU A 315 8.75 17.50 2.98
N HIS A 316 8.16 16.49 3.60
CA HIS A 316 7.17 15.62 2.98
C HIS A 316 5.81 15.81 3.65
N LEU A 317 4.73 15.75 2.85
CA LEU A 317 3.37 15.82 3.34
C LEU A 317 2.68 14.46 3.25
N VAL A 318 2.22 13.97 4.40
CA VAL A 318 1.44 12.74 4.52
C VAL A 318 0.08 13.11 5.09
N LEU A 319 -0.82 13.55 4.22
CA LEU A 319 -2.08 14.13 4.59
C LEU A 319 -3.24 13.16 4.36
N GLN A 320 -4.20 13.19 5.29
CA GLN A 320 -5.48 12.50 5.24
C GLN A 320 -6.52 13.34 6.00
N LYS A 321 -7.78 13.32 5.54
CA LYS A 321 -8.90 13.91 6.28
C LYS A 321 -9.17 13.15 7.59
N ALA A 322 -9.73 13.81 8.58
CA ALA A 322 -10.00 13.22 9.90
C ALA A 322 -10.80 11.92 9.86
N ASN A 323 -11.79 11.84 8.97
CA ASN A 323 -12.64 10.64 8.82
C ASN A 323 -11.98 9.47 8.05
N ALA A 324 -10.77 9.66 7.51
CA ALA A 324 -10.04 8.65 6.73
C ALA A 324 -8.81 8.09 7.49
N ALA A 325 -8.53 8.57 8.69
CA ALA A 325 -7.21 8.48 9.33
C ALA A 325 -6.87 7.14 10.00
N ASP A 326 -7.78 6.19 10.19
CA ASP A 326 -7.59 5.18 11.26
C ASP A 326 -7.20 3.76 10.84
N LEU A 327 -7.09 3.42 9.57
CA LEU A 327 -7.02 2.00 9.21
C LEU A 327 -5.65 1.49 8.75
N VAL A 328 -4.78 2.32 8.18
CA VAL A 328 -3.52 1.82 7.60
C VAL A 328 -2.43 2.89 7.64
N MET A 329 -1.19 2.50 7.99
CA MET A 329 -0.01 3.33 7.73
C MET A 329 0.04 3.66 6.23
N PRO A 330 0.06 4.95 5.83
CA PRO A 330 0.11 5.33 4.42
C PRO A 330 1.35 4.74 3.74
N SER A 331 1.18 4.02 2.65
CA SER A 331 2.29 3.35 1.95
C SER A 331 3.39 4.30 1.48
N LYS A 332 3.07 5.57 1.23
CA LYS A 332 4.05 6.61 0.91
C LYS A 332 4.99 6.92 2.09
N LEU A 333 4.52 6.79 3.32
CA LEU A 333 5.32 7.10 4.51
C LEU A 333 6.51 6.14 4.63
N THR A 334 6.35 4.87 4.25
CA THR A 334 7.44 3.89 4.35
C THR A 334 8.68 4.29 3.54
N ALA A 335 8.49 4.78 2.30
CA ALA A 335 9.59 5.26 1.46
C ALA A 335 10.18 6.58 1.98
N ILE A 336 9.33 7.50 2.49
CA ILE A 336 9.79 8.76 3.11
C ILE A 336 10.68 8.46 4.32
N LEU A 337 10.26 7.55 5.20
CA LEU A 337 11.07 7.13 6.35
C LEU A 337 12.38 6.47 5.92
N ALA A 338 12.35 5.66 4.85
CA ALA A 338 13.54 4.98 4.35
C ALA A 338 14.61 5.95 3.80
N VAL A 339 14.21 7.06 3.18
CA VAL A 339 15.17 8.12 2.77
C VAL A 339 15.52 9.06 3.92
N GLY A 340 15.07 8.81 5.14
CA GLY A 340 15.26 9.73 6.26
C GLY A 340 14.56 11.08 6.06
N GLY A 341 13.45 11.11 5.33
CA GLY A 341 12.72 12.33 5.02
C GLY A 341 11.91 12.85 6.22
N VAL A 342 11.88 14.16 6.41
CA VAL A 342 11.04 14.80 7.43
C VAL A 342 9.60 14.85 6.94
N ALA A 343 8.72 14.07 7.56
CA ALA A 343 7.30 14.01 7.22
C ALA A 343 6.44 14.84 8.18
N ILE A 344 5.59 15.71 7.64
CA ILE A 344 4.45 16.30 8.37
C ILE A 344 3.25 15.41 8.10
N ILE A 345 2.68 14.85 9.17
CA ILE A 345 1.73 13.73 9.12
C ILE A 345 0.43 14.13 9.82
N THR A 346 -0.69 14.04 9.11
CA THR A 346 -2.00 14.20 9.77
C THR A 346 -2.39 12.90 10.46
N ALA A 347 -2.41 12.94 11.80
CA ALA A 347 -2.91 11.84 12.62
C ALA A 347 -3.40 12.39 13.96
N GLY A 348 -4.54 11.91 14.44
CA GLY A 348 -5.09 12.28 15.73
C GLY A 348 -4.68 11.33 16.85
N PRO A 349 -4.70 11.79 18.12
CA PRO A 349 -4.49 10.94 19.30
C PRO A 349 -5.42 9.71 19.28
N GLY A 350 -4.89 8.55 19.66
CA GLY A 350 -5.62 7.27 19.64
C GLY A 350 -5.59 6.52 18.32
N SER A 351 -5.04 7.13 17.24
CA SER A 351 -4.76 6.38 16.01
C SER A 351 -3.43 5.65 16.10
N SER A 352 -3.36 4.46 15.49
CA SER A 352 -2.10 3.69 15.46
C SER A 352 -0.95 4.44 14.80
N LEU A 353 -1.25 5.32 13.84
CA LEU A 353 -0.24 6.15 13.18
C LEU A 353 0.29 7.22 14.14
N PHE A 354 -0.58 7.87 14.90
CA PHE A 354 -0.18 8.84 15.93
C PHE A 354 0.72 8.19 16.97
N ASP A 355 0.28 7.04 17.52
CA ASP A 355 1.01 6.35 18.58
C ASP A 355 2.43 5.96 18.14
N ILE A 356 2.56 5.40 16.91
CA ILE A 356 3.85 4.91 16.42
C ILE A 356 4.80 6.06 16.03
N VAL A 357 4.28 7.14 15.43
CA VAL A 357 5.09 8.32 15.07
C VAL A 357 5.54 9.05 16.33
N SER A 358 4.68 9.20 17.35
CA SER A 358 5.03 9.79 18.64
C SER A 358 6.08 8.97 19.38
N LEU A 359 5.88 7.63 19.44
CA LEU A 359 6.79 6.73 20.15
C LEU A 359 8.22 6.78 19.57
N HIS A 360 8.34 6.81 18.26
CA HIS A 360 9.63 6.78 17.57
C HIS A 360 10.13 8.16 17.15
N GLN A 361 9.41 9.23 17.41
CA GLN A 361 9.78 10.62 17.07
C GLN A 361 10.27 10.77 15.62
N MET A 362 9.61 10.10 14.66
CA MET A 362 10.05 9.95 13.27
C MET A 362 9.27 10.84 12.28
N GLY A 363 8.63 11.90 12.78
CA GLY A 363 7.85 12.84 11.97
C GLY A 363 7.16 13.88 12.84
N ILE A 364 6.58 14.87 12.19
CA ILE A 364 5.83 15.97 12.82
C ILE A 364 4.34 15.67 12.70
N LEU A 365 3.68 15.51 13.82
CA LEU A 365 2.24 15.22 13.88
C LEU A 365 1.43 16.51 13.89
N ILE A 366 0.41 16.57 13.06
CA ILE A 366 -0.55 17.67 13.04
C ILE A 366 -1.98 17.11 13.00
N GLU A 367 -2.92 17.93 13.44
CA GLU A 367 -4.34 17.64 13.32
C GLU A 367 -4.80 17.72 11.86
N ALA A 368 -5.70 16.81 11.46
CA ALA A 368 -6.25 16.80 10.12
C ALA A 368 -7.13 18.04 9.85
N ASP A 369 -7.20 18.45 8.58
CA ASP A 369 -8.00 19.58 8.10
C ASP A 369 -7.65 20.93 8.75
N ASN A 370 -6.54 21.04 9.48
CA ASN A 370 -6.06 22.24 10.18
C ASN A 370 -4.95 22.93 9.36
N ASN A 371 -5.33 24.02 8.65
CA ASN A 371 -4.42 24.79 7.81
C ASN A 371 -3.35 25.55 8.63
N GLU A 372 -3.73 26.09 9.78
CA GLU A 372 -2.80 26.86 10.65
C GLU A 372 -1.72 25.93 11.20
N ALA A 373 -2.13 24.73 11.66
CA ALA A 373 -1.18 23.74 12.14
C ALA A 373 -0.21 23.27 11.03
N LEU A 374 -0.70 23.08 9.79
CA LEU A 374 0.17 22.74 8.67
C LEU A 374 1.15 23.87 8.37
N THR A 375 0.67 25.10 8.22
CA THR A 375 1.50 26.27 7.90
C THR A 375 2.58 26.51 8.95
N GLY A 376 2.18 26.57 10.24
CA GLY A 376 3.14 26.77 11.32
C GLY A 376 4.15 25.62 11.48
N SER A 377 3.72 24.37 11.18
CA SER A 377 4.66 23.24 11.21
C SER A 377 5.67 23.29 10.06
N ILE A 378 5.27 23.77 8.86
CA ILE A 378 6.18 23.99 7.74
C ILE A 378 7.22 25.05 8.11
N GLU A 379 6.79 26.23 8.59
CA GLU A 379 7.69 27.32 9.00
C GLU A 379 8.69 26.84 10.06
N LYS A 380 8.19 26.23 11.12
CA LYS A 380 9.01 25.71 12.22
C LYS A 380 10.02 24.66 11.74
N ALA A 381 9.60 23.72 10.90
CA ALA A 381 10.48 22.67 10.38
C ALA A 381 11.56 23.19 9.44
N LEU A 382 11.29 24.26 8.67
CA LEU A 382 12.27 24.88 7.78
C LEU A 382 13.31 25.75 8.52
N GLN A 383 12.96 26.24 9.70
CA GLN A 383 13.84 27.09 10.54
C GLN A 383 14.75 26.26 11.47
N ASN A 384 14.34 25.05 11.83
CA ASN A 384 15.03 24.22 12.82
C ASN A 384 15.82 23.08 12.17
N SER A 385 16.80 22.54 12.89
CA SER A 385 17.44 21.28 12.52
C SER A 385 16.48 20.12 12.76
N ASN A 386 16.31 19.28 11.74
CA ASN A 386 15.48 18.07 11.81
C ASN A 386 16.32 16.79 11.85
N LEU A 387 17.61 16.88 12.20
CA LEU A 387 18.55 15.76 12.13
C LEU A 387 18.09 14.56 12.96
N GLU A 388 17.51 14.81 14.14
CA GLU A 388 16.98 13.75 14.99
C GLU A 388 15.81 13.03 14.32
N ILE A 389 14.86 13.76 13.74
CA ILE A 389 13.72 13.19 13.00
C ILE A 389 14.23 12.36 11.81
N ASN A 390 15.21 12.87 11.04
CA ASN A 390 15.80 12.16 9.90
C ASN A 390 16.40 10.81 10.33
N ASN A 391 17.21 10.83 11.40
CA ASN A 391 17.86 9.63 11.93
C ASN A 391 16.82 8.62 12.45
N ASN A 392 15.84 9.07 13.22
CA ASN A 392 14.80 8.23 13.77
C ASN A 392 13.94 7.60 12.63
N ALA A 393 13.59 8.39 11.60
CA ALA A 393 12.87 7.92 10.44
C ALA A 393 13.62 6.80 9.71
N ARG A 394 14.90 7.01 9.42
CA ARG A 394 15.77 6.00 8.78
C ARG A 394 15.94 4.76 9.64
N ALA A 395 16.23 4.92 10.92
CA ALA A 395 16.39 3.81 11.85
C ALA A 395 15.12 2.96 11.95
N TYR A 396 13.96 3.63 12.04
CA TYR A 396 12.66 2.94 12.05
C TYR A 396 12.44 2.12 10.76
N ALA A 397 12.71 2.71 9.59
CA ALA A 397 12.57 2.02 8.33
C ALA A 397 13.46 0.78 8.23
N GLN A 398 14.72 0.87 8.65
CA GLN A 398 15.64 -0.25 8.64
C GLN A 398 15.23 -1.36 9.62
N GLN A 399 14.81 -1.00 10.82
CA GLN A 399 14.52 -1.97 11.89
C GLN A 399 13.14 -2.63 11.75
N TYR A 400 12.14 -1.90 11.25
CA TYR A 400 10.75 -2.35 11.28
C TYR A 400 10.08 -2.49 9.91
N LEU A 401 10.62 -1.83 8.86
CA LEU A 401 10.01 -1.81 7.54
C LEU A 401 10.86 -2.49 6.46
N SER A 402 12.08 -2.92 6.77
CA SER A 402 12.90 -3.69 5.83
C SER A 402 12.24 -5.02 5.50
N ILE A 403 12.19 -5.36 4.21
CA ILE A 403 11.61 -6.63 3.74
C ILE A 403 12.33 -7.83 4.39
N ASP A 404 13.65 -7.77 4.53
CA ASP A 404 14.44 -8.86 5.12
C ASP A 404 14.09 -9.09 6.58
N GLU A 405 13.97 -8.01 7.35
CA GLU A 405 13.64 -8.10 8.78
C GLU A 405 12.20 -8.57 9.01
N ILE A 406 11.26 -8.11 8.18
CA ILE A 406 9.85 -8.56 8.24
C ILE A 406 9.74 -10.05 7.93
N PHE A 407 10.42 -10.54 6.88
CA PHE A 407 10.39 -11.95 6.52
C PHE A 407 11.16 -12.83 7.51
N ARG A 408 12.23 -12.31 8.11
CA ARG A 408 12.93 -13.00 9.21
C ARG A 408 11.98 -13.21 10.40
N LYS A 409 11.25 -12.19 10.83
CA LYS A 409 10.26 -12.28 11.91
C LYS A 409 9.11 -13.22 11.54
N LEU A 410 8.56 -13.10 10.33
CA LEU A 410 7.50 -13.98 9.85
C LEU A 410 7.93 -15.45 9.85
N SER A 411 9.16 -15.75 9.43
CA SER A 411 9.65 -17.13 9.39
C SER A 411 9.72 -17.79 10.78
N LEU A 412 10.02 -17.01 11.83
CA LEU A 412 10.01 -17.48 13.22
C LEU A 412 8.59 -17.77 13.71
N GLU A 413 7.59 -17.01 13.28
CA GLU A 413 6.19 -17.20 13.65
C GLU A 413 5.52 -18.36 12.89
N LEU A 414 6.09 -18.79 11.77
CA LEU A 414 5.54 -19.85 10.91
C LEU A 414 6.16 -21.24 11.18
N GLN A 415 7.26 -21.31 11.93
CA GLN A 415 7.86 -22.57 12.37
C GLN A 415 7.01 -23.23 13.44
#